data_dfbe6ec42689552ebc717d84bb50e04d
#
_entry.id   dfbe6ec42689552ebc717d84bb50e04d
#
_cell.length_a   1.000
_cell.length_b   1.000
_cell.length_c   1.000
_cell.angle_alpha   90.00
_cell.angle_beta   90.00
_cell.angle_gamma   90.00
#
_symmetry.space_group_name_H-M   'P 1'
#
loop_
_entity.id
_entity.type
_entity.pdbx_description
1 polymer ?
#
loop_
_entity_poly.entity_id
_entity_poly.type
_entity_poly.pdbx_seq_one_letter_code
_entity_poly.pdbx_strand_id
1 'polypeptide(L)'
;MSKPFDTILCIDFETRWDKKEYTLSKITTEEYIRDTRFRAFGACVHELGTTDQIVWVRGSELREYFSGIDWGRTAVLAHNAQFDVSILSWRYGARPAFIFDTLSMARALRGVEVGNSLARLAEDFGLPQIGRAHV
;
A
#
# COMPACT_ATOMS: atom_id res chain seq x y z
N MET A 1 -23.63 -6.96 15.75
CA MET A 1 -22.84 -5.73 15.58
C MET A 1 -22.52 -5.53 14.11
N SER A 2 -22.75 -4.33 13.64
CA SER A 2 -22.37 -3.98 12.28
C SER A 2 -20.84 -3.93 12.13
N LYS A 3 -20.34 -4.36 10.99
CA LYS A 3 -18.91 -4.24 10.70
C LYS A 3 -18.54 -2.76 10.58
N PRO A 4 -17.33 -2.35 11.01
CA PRO A 4 -16.87 -0.98 10.85
C PRO A 4 -16.59 -0.61 9.39
N PHE A 5 -16.55 -1.59 8.49
CA PHE A 5 -16.34 -1.41 7.07
C PHE A 5 -17.02 -2.55 6.30
N ASP A 6 -17.29 -2.30 5.02
CA ASP A 6 -17.92 -3.30 4.13
C ASP A 6 -16.89 -3.93 3.18
N THR A 7 -15.85 -3.19 2.85
CA THR A 7 -14.88 -3.56 1.82
C THR A 7 -13.47 -3.44 2.36
N ILE A 8 -12.59 -4.37 1.97
CA ILE A 8 -11.16 -4.29 2.23
C ILE A 8 -10.46 -4.18 0.88
N LEU A 9 -9.74 -3.10 0.66
CA LEU A 9 -8.93 -2.91 -0.54
C LEU A 9 -7.46 -3.14 -0.21
N CYS A 10 -6.84 -4.09 -0.90
CA CYS A 10 -5.39 -4.24 -0.89
C CYS A 10 -4.81 -3.25 -1.88
N ILE A 11 -3.94 -2.35 -1.41
CA ILE A 11 -3.37 -1.27 -2.24
C ILE A 11 -1.85 -1.29 -2.12
N ASP A 12 -1.19 -1.17 -3.27
CA ASP A 12 0.25 -1.06 -3.35
C ASP A 12 0.62 0.00 -4.38
N PHE A 13 1.24 1.08 -3.93
CA PHE A 13 1.66 2.19 -4.78
C PHE A 13 3.04 1.95 -5.37
N GLU A 14 3.20 2.33 -6.63
CA GLU A 14 4.50 2.47 -7.27
C GLU A 14 4.82 3.95 -7.44
N THR A 15 5.95 4.37 -6.87
CA THR A 15 6.32 5.79 -6.80
C THR A 15 7.73 6.04 -7.34
N ARG A 16 7.97 7.27 -7.75
CA ARG A 16 9.28 7.71 -8.21
C ARG A 16 10.30 7.72 -7.06
N TRP A 17 11.50 7.27 -7.32
CA TRP A 17 12.60 7.37 -6.37
C TRP A 17 13.93 7.49 -7.11
N ASP A 18 14.94 7.95 -6.36
CA ASP A 18 16.29 8.17 -6.85
C ASP A 18 17.26 7.75 -5.75
N LYS A 19 18.23 6.92 -6.08
CA LYS A 19 19.19 6.38 -5.09
C LYS A 19 19.99 7.45 -4.38
N LYS A 20 20.28 8.56 -5.07
CA LYS A 20 21.21 9.56 -4.58
C LYS A 20 20.56 10.56 -3.63
N GLU A 21 19.39 11.07 -3.98
CA GLU A 21 18.81 12.22 -3.30
C GLU A 21 17.38 12.04 -2.84
N TYR A 22 16.60 11.22 -3.52
CA TYR A 22 15.17 11.11 -3.25
C TYR A 22 14.78 9.66 -2.96
N THR A 23 15.01 9.23 -1.73
CA THR A 23 14.75 7.85 -1.30
C THR A 23 14.45 7.82 0.20
N LEU A 24 13.63 6.88 0.61
CA LEU A 24 13.24 6.69 2.01
C LEU A 24 14.41 6.30 2.92
N SER A 25 15.55 5.93 2.36
CA SER A 25 16.76 5.69 3.15
C SER A 25 17.45 6.98 3.58
N LYS A 26 17.10 8.11 2.96
CA LYS A 26 17.75 9.40 3.21
C LYS A 26 16.82 10.48 3.76
N ILE A 27 15.52 10.38 3.47
CA ILE A 27 14.52 11.35 3.93
C ILE A 27 13.37 10.60 4.60
N THR A 28 12.62 11.30 5.43
CA THR A 28 11.48 10.70 6.11
C THR A 28 10.33 10.41 5.14
N THR A 29 9.42 9.55 5.54
CA THR A 29 8.21 9.25 4.76
C THR A 29 7.42 10.53 4.47
N GLU A 30 7.27 11.41 5.47
CA GLU A 30 6.56 12.68 5.29
C GLU A 30 7.25 13.57 4.27
N GLU A 31 8.55 13.77 4.41
CA GLU A 31 9.33 14.55 3.46
C GLU A 31 9.22 13.99 2.05
N TYR A 32 9.31 12.67 1.92
CA TYR A 32 9.22 11.98 0.63
C TYR A 32 7.87 12.23 -0.05
N ILE A 33 6.78 12.04 0.67
CA ILE A 33 5.43 12.15 0.10
C ILE A 33 5.04 13.60 -0.17
N ARG A 34 5.46 14.54 0.69
CA ARG A 34 5.11 15.96 0.54
C ARG A 34 6.02 16.73 -0.39
N ASP A 35 7.12 16.12 -0.81
CA ASP A 35 8.11 16.77 -1.69
C ASP A 35 7.52 17.02 -3.08
N THR A 36 7.97 18.09 -3.73
CA THR A 36 7.54 18.42 -5.10
C THR A 36 7.97 17.36 -6.11
N ARG A 37 8.99 16.56 -5.78
CA ARG A 37 9.43 15.44 -6.63
C ARG A 37 8.54 14.22 -6.53
N PHE A 38 7.61 14.17 -5.56
CA PHE A 38 6.73 13.02 -5.39
C PHE A 38 5.93 12.77 -6.67
N ARG A 39 5.92 11.53 -7.08
CA ARG A 39 5.10 11.09 -8.20
C ARG A 39 4.68 9.65 -7.98
N ALA A 40 3.37 9.41 -7.99
CA ALA A 40 2.83 8.07 -8.04
C ALA A 40 2.68 7.66 -9.51
N PHE A 41 3.38 6.63 -9.91
CA PHE A 41 3.22 6.06 -11.26
C PHE A 41 1.88 5.35 -11.38
N GLY A 42 1.41 4.78 -10.30
CA GLY A 42 0.15 4.08 -10.22
C GLY A 42 0.03 3.29 -8.94
N ALA A 43 -1.04 2.54 -8.85
CA ALA A 43 -1.27 1.61 -7.75
C ALA A 43 -1.94 0.35 -8.24
N CYS A 44 -1.56 -0.78 -7.65
CA CYS A 44 -2.32 -2.01 -7.78
C CYS A 44 -3.40 -2.02 -6.72
N VAL A 45 -4.62 -2.36 -7.11
CA VAL A 45 -5.76 -2.40 -6.19
C VAL A 45 -6.51 -3.72 -6.38
N HIS A 46 -6.84 -4.36 -5.27
CA HIS A 46 -7.63 -5.59 -5.28
C HIS A 46 -8.59 -5.59 -4.10
N GLU A 47 -9.86 -5.85 -4.37
CA GLU A 47 -10.84 -6.04 -3.31
C GLU A 47 -10.74 -7.46 -2.75
N LEU A 48 -10.41 -7.56 -1.47
CA LEU A 48 -10.26 -8.85 -0.80
C LEU A 48 -11.61 -9.57 -0.69
N GLY A 49 -11.53 -10.90 -0.82
CA GLY A 49 -12.72 -11.73 -0.74
C GLY A 49 -13.53 -11.79 -2.03
N THR A 50 -13.05 -11.16 -3.10
CA THR A 50 -13.67 -11.23 -4.42
C THR A 50 -12.81 -12.04 -5.37
N THR A 51 -13.43 -12.49 -6.47
CA THR A 51 -12.71 -13.13 -7.58
C THR A 51 -12.27 -12.13 -8.64
N ASP A 52 -12.47 -10.84 -8.38
CA ASP A 52 -12.08 -9.76 -9.28
C ASP A 52 -10.57 -9.74 -9.46
N GLN A 53 -10.15 -9.37 -10.65
CA GLN A 53 -8.73 -9.26 -10.95
C GLN A 53 -8.11 -8.06 -10.25
N ILE A 54 -6.79 -8.14 -10.03
CA ILE A 54 -6.02 -6.99 -9.57
C ILE A 54 -6.04 -5.94 -10.67
N VAL A 55 -6.38 -4.72 -10.31
CA VAL A 55 -6.44 -3.59 -11.24
C VAL A 55 -5.20 -2.73 -11.05
N TRP A 56 -4.54 -2.40 -12.17
CA TRP A 56 -3.51 -1.37 -12.17
C TRP A 56 -4.16 -0.04 -12.55
N VAL A 57 -4.08 0.93 -11.64
CA VAL A 57 -4.60 2.29 -11.88
C VAL A 57 -3.43 3.22 -12.11
N ARG A 58 -3.36 3.83 -13.28
CA ARG A 58 -2.28 4.75 -13.64
C ARG A 58 -2.31 6.03 -12.80
N GLY A 59 -1.13 6.61 -12.58
CA GLY A 59 -1.00 7.81 -11.77
C GLY A 59 -1.95 8.93 -12.14
N SER A 60 -2.16 9.16 -13.45
CA SER A 60 -3.07 10.18 -13.94
C SER A 60 -4.55 9.91 -13.63
N GLU A 61 -4.90 8.68 -13.29
CA GLU A 61 -6.28 8.25 -13.02
C GLU A 61 -6.55 8.02 -11.53
N LEU A 62 -5.52 8.06 -10.69
CA LEU A 62 -5.64 7.73 -9.27
C LEU A 62 -6.60 8.65 -8.53
N ARG A 63 -6.55 9.94 -8.80
CA ARG A 63 -7.41 10.90 -8.10
C ARG A 63 -8.88 10.63 -8.36
N GLU A 64 -9.25 10.43 -9.62
CA GLU A 64 -10.62 10.10 -9.99
C GLU A 64 -11.03 8.75 -9.42
N TYR A 65 -10.16 7.76 -9.52
CA TYR A 65 -10.42 6.42 -9.00
C TYR A 65 -10.72 6.45 -7.49
N PHE A 66 -9.87 7.11 -6.71
CA PHE A 66 -10.05 7.19 -5.26
C PHE A 66 -11.24 8.06 -4.86
N SER A 67 -11.61 9.04 -5.67
CA SER A 67 -12.77 9.88 -5.38
C SER A 67 -14.08 9.12 -5.46
N GLY A 68 -14.12 8.01 -6.16
CA GLY A 68 -15.31 7.16 -6.28
C GLY A 68 -15.48 6.13 -5.16
N ILE A 69 -14.55 6.06 -4.22
CA ILE A 69 -14.56 5.08 -3.13
C ILE A 69 -15.18 5.70 -1.88
N ASP A 70 -16.08 4.97 -1.24
CA ASP A 70 -16.63 5.34 0.07
C ASP A 70 -15.62 4.93 1.17
N TRP A 71 -14.70 5.82 1.47
CA TRP A 71 -13.65 5.56 2.46
C TRP A 71 -14.19 5.36 3.88
N GLY A 72 -15.34 5.94 4.18
CA GLY A 72 -15.99 5.74 5.48
C GLY A 72 -16.45 4.30 5.70
N ARG A 73 -16.56 3.51 4.64
CA ARG A 73 -16.94 2.10 4.69
C ARG A 73 -15.90 1.16 4.12
N THR A 74 -14.68 1.65 3.86
CA THR A 74 -13.62 0.90 3.23
C THR A 74 -12.40 0.82 4.12
N ALA A 75 -11.90 -0.39 4.37
CA ALA A 75 -10.61 -0.63 4.99
C ALA A 75 -9.54 -0.78 3.92
N VAL A 76 -8.30 -0.45 4.27
CA VAL A 76 -7.13 -0.66 3.41
C VAL A 76 -6.22 -1.70 4.05
N LEU A 77 -5.70 -2.60 3.23
CA LEU A 77 -4.66 -3.55 3.61
C LEU A 77 -3.43 -3.27 2.77
N ALA A 78 -2.29 -3.12 3.41
CA ALA A 78 -1.01 -2.89 2.75
C ALA A 78 0.14 -3.44 3.58
N HIS A 79 1.25 -3.73 2.93
CA HIS A 79 2.47 -4.14 3.63
C HIS A 79 3.31 -2.90 3.92
N ASN A 80 3.52 -2.60 5.19
CA ASN A 80 4.05 -1.31 5.67
C ASN A 80 3.05 -0.19 5.34
N ALA A 81 1.85 -0.32 5.88
CA ALA A 81 0.70 0.52 5.52
C ALA A 81 0.91 2.00 5.81
N GLN A 82 1.84 2.35 6.72
CA GLN A 82 2.17 3.75 6.98
C GLN A 82 2.51 4.50 5.69
N PHE A 83 3.25 3.86 4.80
CA PHE A 83 3.63 4.49 3.52
C PHE A 83 2.42 4.70 2.62
N ASP A 84 1.69 3.63 2.31
CA ASP A 84 0.57 3.69 1.36
C ASP A 84 -0.60 4.54 1.88
N VAL A 85 -0.93 4.42 3.16
CA VAL A 85 -2.01 5.20 3.76
C VAL A 85 -1.65 6.67 3.86
N SER A 86 -0.39 6.98 4.10
CA SER A 86 0.07 8.38 4.09
C SER A 86 -0.06 9.00 2.70
N ILE A 87 0.23 8.24 1.65
CA ILE A 87 0.00 8.70 0.27
C ILE A 87 -1.50 8.96 0.05
N LEU A 88 -2.35 8.00 0.42
CA LEU A 88 -3.80 8.18 0.30
C LEU A 88 -4.29 9.45 1.00
N SER A 89 -3.83 9.66 2.23
CA SER A 89 -4.27 10.80 3.03
C SER A 89 -3.70 12.13 2.51
N TRP A 90 -2.39 12.20 2.33
CA TRP A 90 -1.73 13.48 2.05
C TRP A 90 -1.84 13.91 0.59
N ARG A 91 -1.90 12.95 -0.33
CA ARG A 91 -1.97 13.27 -1.76
C ARG A 91 -3.38 13.20 -2.32
N TYR A 92 -4.24 12.37 -1.77
CA TYR A 92 -5.57 12.13 -2.34
C TYR A 92 -6.71 12.47 -1.38
N GLY A 93 -6.41 12.87 -0.14
CA GLY A 93 -7.43 13.22 0.84
C GLY A 93 -8.30 12.04 1.27
N ALA A 94 -7.85 10.82 1.04
CA ALA A 94 -8.59 9.61 1.36
C ALA A 94 -8.25 9.12 2.76
N ARG A 95 -9.27 8.87 3.58
CA ARG A 95 -9.09 8.38 4.95
C ARG A 95 -9.87 7.08 5.14
N PRO A 96 -9.18 5.92 5.05
CA PRO A 96 -9.85 4.63 5.23
C PRO A 96 -10.51 4.51 6.61
N ALA A 97 -11.61 3.76 6.66
CA ALA A 97 -12.29 3.48 7.92
C ALA A 97 -11.46 2.62 8.87
N PHE A 98 -10.57 1.78 8.32
CA PHE A 98 -9.69 0.91 9.08
C PHE A 98 -8.44 0.59 8.26
N ILE A 99 -7.35 0.26 8.95
CA ILE A 99 -6.07 -0.04 8.31
C ILE A 99 -5.57 -1.39 8.80
N PHE A 100 -5.26 -2.29 7.87
CA PHE A 100 -4.57 -3.54 8.13
C PHE A 100 -3.15 -3.45 7.60
N ASP A 101 -2.17 -3.54 8.48
CA ASP A 101 -0.75 -3.54 8.09
C ASP A 101 -0.19 -4.94 8.20
N THR A 102 0.04 -5.59 7.06
CA THR A 102 0.56 -6.97 7.06
C THR A 102 1.99 -7.07 7.59
N LEU A 103 2.77 -5.99 7.55
CA LEU A 103 4.09 -5.97 8.18
C LEU A 103 3.96 -6.03 9.71
N SER A 104 3.08 -5.23 10.28
CA SER A 104 2.82 -5.25 11.74
C SER A 104 2.24 -6.59 12.18
N MET A 105 1.34 -7.16 11.39
CA MET A 105 0.75 -8.48 11.66
C MET A 105 1.83 -9.57 11.64
N ALA A 106 2.72 -9.54 10.66
CA ALA A 106 3.82 -10.49 10.56
C ALA A 106 4.77 -10.39 11.75
N ARG A 107 5.13 -9.18 12.15
CA ARG A 107 5.97 -8.96 13.32
C ARG A 107 5.34 -9.48 14.61
N ALA A 108 4.03 -9.29 14.76
CA ALA A 108 3.31 -9.79 15.93
C ALA A 108 3.29 -11.33 15.98
N LEU A 109 3.14 -11.98 14.83
CA LEU A 109 3.05 -13.44 14.75
C LEU A 109 4.41 -14.14 14.77
N ARG A 110 5.42 -13.56 14.16
CA ARG A 110 6.71 -14.19 13.89
C ARG A 110 7.87 -13.58 14.66
N GLY A 111 7.68 -12.41 15.23
CA GLY A 111 8.73 -11.64 15.88
C GLY A 111 9.52 -10.78 14.91
N VAL A 112 10.33 -9.89 15.48
CA VAL A 112 11.13 -8.93 14.70
C VAL A 112 12.51 -9.47 14.31
N GLU A 113 12.91 -10.61 14.86
CA GLU A 113 14.23 -11.20 14.62
C GLU A 113 14.31 -11.93 13.29
N VAL A 114 13.17 -12.28 12.70
CA VAL A 114 13.10 -12.87 11.37
C VAL A 114 12.73 -11.79 10.34
N GLY A 115 13.12 -12.01 9.08
CA GLY A 115 12.73 -11.09 8.02
C GLY A 115 11.23 -11.13 7.78
N ASN A 116 10.61 -9.96 7.73
CA ASN A 116 9.17 -9.81 7.49
C ASN A 116 8.88 -8.98 6.24
N SER A 117 9.83 -8.92 5.29
CA SER A 117 9.55 -8.33 3.99
C SER A 117 8.49 -9.17 3.26
N LEU A 118 7.79 -8.56 2.32
CA LEU A 118 6.78 -9.28 1.57
C LEU A 118 7.36 -10.48 0.82
N ALA A 119 8.55 -10.32 0.23
CA ALA A 119 9.26 -11.41 -0.44
C ALA A 119 9.58 -12.55 0.51
N ARG A 120 10.06 -12.24 1.73
CA ARG A 120 10.39 -13.26 2.73
C ARG A 120 9.14 -13.97 3.21
N LEU A 121 8.05 -13.27 3.43
CA LEU A 121 6.78 -13.87 3.82
C LEU A 121 6.26 -14.79 2.73
N ALA A 122 6.33 -14.37 1.47
CA ALA A 122 5.92 -15.22 0.36
C ALA A 122 6.72 -16.51 0.32
N GLU A 123 8.04 -16.43 0.50
CA GLU A 123 8.92 -17.58 0.55
C GLU A 123 8.56 -18.50 1.71
N ASP A 124 8.45 -17.96 2.92
CA ASP A 124 8.20 -18.73 4.14
C ASP A 124 6.82 -19.40 4.16
N PHE A 125 5.84 -18.77 3.52
CA PHE A 125 4.49 -19.34 3.38
C PHE A 125 4.33 -20.22 2.13
N GLY A 126 5.39 -20.42 1.37
CA GLY A 126 5.37 -21.28 0.19
C GLY A 126 4.55 -20.71 -0.97
N LEU A 127 4.39 -19.40 -1.02
CA LEU A 127 3.68 -18.74 -2.10
C LEU A 127 4.59 -18.58 -3.32
N PRO A 128 4.03 -18.57 -4.54
CA PRO A 128 4.83 -18.30 -5.73
C PRO A 128 5.54 -16.96 -5.58
N GLN A 129 6.81 -16.92 -5.97
CA GLN A 129 7.55 -15.68 -6.00
C GLN A 129 6.89 -14.75 -7.00
N ILE A 130 6.41 -13.62 -6.52
CA ILE A 130 5.94 -12.56 -7.37
C ILE A 130 7.13 -12.11 -8.20
N GLY A 131 6.99 -12.14 -9.52
CA GLY A 131 8.02 -11.62 -10.38
C GLY A 131 8.38 -10.23 -9.89
N ARG A 132 9.64 -10.03 -9.51
CA ARG A 132 10.12 -8.70 -9.22
C ARG A 132 9.82 -7.87 -10.44
N ALA A 133 9.12 -6.76 -10.24
CA ALA A 133 9.09 -5.77 -11.28
C ALA A 133 10.52 -5.47 -11.62
N HIS A 134 10.99 -6.04 -12.70
CA HIS A 134 12.29 -5.71 -13.19
C HIS A 134 12.19 -4.35 -13.81
N VAL A 135 12.72 -3.57 -13.07
CA VAL A 135 13.06 -2.31 -13.62
C VAL A 135 14.32 -2.46 -14.43
#